data_2239cd3712d7005458bf8f3c2ecc7d24
#
_entry.id   2239cd3712d7005458bf8f3c2ecc7d24
#
_cell.length_a   1.000
_cell.length_b   1.000
_cell.length_c   1.000
_cell.angle_alpha   90.00
_cell.angle_beta   90.00
_cell.angle_gamma   90.00
#
_symmetry.space_group_name_H-M   'P 1'
#
loop_
_entity.id
_entity.type
_entity.pdbx_description
1 polymer ?
#
loop_
_entity_poly.entity_id
_entity_poly.type
_entity_poly.pdbx_seq_one_letter_code
_entity_poly.pdbx_strand_id
1 'polypeptide(L)'
;YYWNGGGGGGAGAVGASGVPSAASAGGVGSFVSPSMAVSCAGTTGPVPAVRYFAGGGGSGSQAPSQPNSNVGAGGAGGGSPGTLCSPNASSAGTANTGGGSGGNGGNATPNVSGTGGSGIVIIRYKFQ
;
A
#
# COMPACT_ATOMS: atom_id res chain seq x y z
N TYR A 1 12.54 -19.88 -11.55
CA TYR A 1 11.26 -19.29 -11.10
C TYR A 1 11.54 -18.33 -9.96
N TYR A 2 11.12 -17.09 -10.10
CA TYR A 2 11.22 -16.10 -9.04
C TYR A 2 9.87 -16.00 -8.34
N TRP A 3 9.90 -16.06 -7.02
CA TRP A 3 8.69 -15.98 -6.21
C TRP A 3 8.47 -14.53 -5.80
N ASN A 4 7.30 -13.98 -6.14
CA ASN A 4 6.85 -12.71 -5.59
C ASN A 4 5.84 -12.97 -4.49
N GLY A 5 5.95 -12.21 -3.40
CA GLY A 5 4.99 -12.24 -2.32
C GLY A 5 3.62 -11.73 -2.76
N GLY A 6 2.59 -12.07 -2.01
CA GLY A 6 1.27 -11.45 -2.14
C GLY A 6 1.28 -9.99 -1.70
N GLY A 7 0.36 -9.22 -2.20
CA GLY A 7 0.08 -7.87 -1.70
C GLY A 7 -0.60 -7.92 -0.32
N GLY A 8 -0.35 -6.91 0.50
CA GLY A 8 -1.03 -6.72 1.79
C GLY A 8 -2.52 -6.44 1.61
N GLY A 9 -3.34 -6.92 2.54
CA GLY A 9 -4.77 -6.61 2.56
C GLY A 9 -5.04 -5.15 2.90
N GLY A 10 -6.04 -4.56 2.28
CA GLY A 10 -6.61 -3.27 2.67
C GLY A 10 -7.92 -3.47 3.43
N ALA A 11 -8.43 -2.42 4.05
CA ALA A 11 -9.69 -2.48 4.81
C ALA A 11 -10.92 -2.72 3.92
N GLY A 12 -10.85 -2.45 2.63
CA GLY A 12 -11.95 -2.61 1.67
C GLY A 12 -11.78 -3.79 0.70
N ALA A 13 -10.56 -4.32 0.55
CA ALA A 13 -10.30 -5.42 -0.38
C ALA A 13 -9.06 -6.22 0.03
N VAL A 14 -9.02 -7.49 -0.33
CA VAL A 14 -7.83 -8.33 -0.21
C VAL A 14 -6.71 -7.86 -1.15
N GLY A 15 -5.47 -8.07 -0.77
CA GLY A 15 -4.34 -7.90 -1.67
C GLY A 15 -4.31 -9.00 -2.74
N ALA A 16 -3.64 -8.74 -3.85
CA ALA A 16 -3.47 -9.72 -4.90
C ALA A 16 -2.60 -10.89 -4.43
N SER A 17 -2.95 -12.09 -4.84
CA SER A 17 -2.16 -13.29 -4.54
C SER A 17 -0.79 -13.24 -5.19
N GLY A 18 0.22 -13.77 -4.49
CA GLY A 18 1.54 -13.96 -5.06
C GLY A 18 1.49 -14.94 -6.22
N VAL A 19 2.08 -14.56 -7.34
CA VAL A 19 2.22 -15.40 -8.52
C VAL A 19 3.66 -15.35 -9.03
N PRO A 20 4.17 -16.44 -9.63
CA PRO A 20 5.51 -16.43 -10.21
C PRO A 20 5.62 -15.32 -11.27
N SER A 21 6.71 -14.56 -11.22
CA SER A 21 7.07 -13.55 -12.22
C SER A 21 6.11 -12.36 -12.38
N ALA A 22 5.18 -12.14 -11.47
CA ALA A 22 4.33 -10.95 -11.48
C ALA A 22 4.24 -10.31 -10.10
N ALA A 23 4.24 -9.00 -10.07
CA ALA A 23 4.09 -8.22 -8.86
C ALA A 23 2.62 -8.22 -8.38
N SER A 24 2.42 -8.24 -7.09
CA SER A 24 1.10 -8.33 -6.47
C SER A 24 0.73 -7.00 -5.80
N ALA A 25 -0.36 -6.42 -6.24
CA ALA A 25 -0.84 -5.15 -5.68
C ALA A 25 -1.43 -5.32 -4.28
N GLY A 26 -1.28 -4.30 -3.46
CA GLY A 26 -1.99 -4.18 -2.18
C GLY A 26 -3.49 -3.97 -2.37
N GLY A 27 -4.27 -4.46 -1.43
CA GLY A 27 -5.72 -4.29 -1.41
C GLY A 27 -6.13 -2.84 -1.19
N VAL A 28 -7.22 -2.45 -1.81
CA VAL A 28 -7.81 -1.11 -1.63
C VAL A 28 -8.32 -0.97 -0.20
N GLY A 29 -8.08 0.16 0.41
CA GLY A 29 -8.64 0.53 1.71
C GLY A 29 -10.13 0.81 1.67
N SER A 30 -10.67 1.23 2.80
CA SER A 30 -12.06 1.66 2.91
C SER A 30 -12.15 3.18 2.72
N PHE A 31 -13.27 3.64 2.19
CA PHE A 31 -13.53 5.06 2.04
C PHE A 31 -14.44 5.58 3.14
N VAL A 32 -14.34 6.88 3.42
CA VAL A 32 -15.30 7.58 4.28
C VAL A 32 -16.28 8.39 3.41
N SER A 33 -17.50 8.53 3.92
CA SER A 33 -18.53 9.29 3.21
C SER A 33 -18.05 10.71 2.90
N PRO A 34 -18.34 11.25 1.70
CA PRO A 34 -18.02 12.64 1.36
C PRO A 34 -18.55 13.66 2.38
N SER A 35 -19.64 13.32 3.06
CA SER A 35 -20.21 14.14 4.13
C SER A 35 -19.28 14.31 5.35
N MET A 36 -18.26 13.50 5.50
CA MET A 36 -17.23 13.62 6.55
C MET A 36 -16.24 14.74 6.26
N ALA A 37 -16.23 15.30 5.04
CA ALA A 37 -15.43 16.47 4.66
C ALA A 37 -13.93 16.36 4.95
N VAL A 38 -13.33 15.18 4.77
CA VAL A 38 -11.91 14.92 5.02
C VAL A 38 -11.03 15.18 3.80
N SER A 39 -11.23 16.29 3.13
CA SER A 39 -10.56 16.62 1.86
C SER A 39 -9.03 16.68 1.94
N CYS A 40 -8.49 16.94 3.13
CA CYS A 40 -7.04 17.04 3.37
C CYS A 40 -6.40 15.73 3.87
N ALA A 41 -7.15 14.67 4.09
CA ALA A 41 -6.66 13.39 4.59
C ALA A 41 -7.04 12.24 3.63
N GLY A 42 -6.40 11.08 3.82
CA GLY A 42 -6.61 9.94 2.93
C GLY A 42 -6.00 10.14 1.54
N THR A 43 -6.19 9.17 0.67
CA THR A 43 -5.72 9.21 -0.72
C THR A 43 -6.89 9.08 -1.69
N THR A 44 -6.68 9.48 -2.94
CA THR A 44 -7.62 9.17 -4.03
C THR A 44 -7.63 7.66 -4.29
N GLY A 45 -8.72 7.16 -4.86
CA GLY A 45 -8.87 5.73 -5.14
C GLY A 45 -9.84 5.49 -6.29
N PRO A 46 -10.41 4.28 -6.38
CA PRO A 46 -11.31 3.91 -7.48
C PRO A 46 -12.47 4.86 -7.71
N VAL A 47 -12.97 5.49 -6.66
CA VAL A 47 -14.01 6.53 -6.79
C VAL A 47 -13.37 7.90 -6.49
N PRO A 48 -13.20 8.78 -7.49
CA PRO A 48 -12.43 10.02 -7.33
C PRO A 48 -12.98 11.01 -6.30
N ALA A 49 -14.29 10.98 -6.06
CA ALA A 49 -14.96 11.92 -5.14
C ALA A 49 -14.80 11.58 -3.65
N VAL A 50 -14.21 10.43 -3.32
CA VAL A 50 -14.06 9.99 -1.92
C VAL A 50 -12.60 9.78 -1.54
N ARG A 51 -12.33 9.81 -0.24
CA ARG A 51 -11.01 9.56 0.32
C ARG A 51 -10.94 8.16 0.92
N TYR A 52 -9.88 7.46 0.56
CA TYR A 52 -9.59 6.09 1.01
C TYR A 52 -8.54 6.10 2.13
N PHE A 53 -8.69 5.14 3.04
CA PHE A 53 -7.83 4.92 4.21
C PHE A 53 -7.53 3.43 4.36
N ALA A 54 -6.44 3.11 5.03
CA ALA A 54 -6.03 1.73 5.33
C ALA A 54 -5.87 0.84 4.09
N GLY A 55 -5.18 1.32 3.06
CA GLY A 55 -4.77 0.53 1.90
C GLY A 55 -3.60 -0.38 2.21
N GLY A 56 -3.55 -1.55 1.59
CA GLY A 56 -2.46 -2.52 1.75
C GLY A 56 -1.19 -2.14 0.97
N GLY A 57 -0.03 -2.59 1.43
CA GLY A 57 1.23 -2.43 0.70
C GLY A 57 1.34 -3.39 -0.49
N GLY A 58 2.04 -2.98 -1.54
CA GLY A 58 2.37 -3.83 -2.68
C GLY A 58 3.55 -4.75 -2.41
N SER A 59 3.65 -5.86 -3.13
CA SER A 59 4.78 -6.81 -2.99
C SER A 59 6.08 -6.25 -3.56
N GLY A 60 7.20 -6.59 -2.92
CA GLY A 60 8.52 -6.44 -3.51
C GLY A 60 8.81 -7.50 -4.58
N SER A 61 9.83 -7.28 -5.38
CA SER A 61 10.29 -8.23 -6.38
C SER A 61 11.77 -8.58 -6.23
N GLN A 62 12.07 -9.87 -6.39
CA GLN A 62 13.41 -10.43 -6.21
C GLN A 62 14.33 -10.31 -7.43
N ALA A 63 13.81 -9.89 -8.56
CA ALA A 63 14.52 -9.96 -9.83
C ALA A 63 14.88 -8.56 -10.39
N PRO A 64 16.04 -7.98 -10.04
CA PRO A 64 16.45 -6.67 -10.55
C PRO A 64 16.79 -6.68 -12.05
N SER A 65 17.06 -7.83 -12.62
CA SER A 65 17.57 -7.95 -14.00
C SER A 65 16.56 -8.54 -15.00
N GLN A 66 15.30 -8.72 -14.60
CA GLN A 66 14.28 -9.20 -15.54
C GLN A 66 13.55 -8.02 -16.19
N PRO A 67 13.25 -8.09 -17.49
CA PRO A 67 12.56 -6.99 -18.22
C PRO A 67 11.15 -6.69 -17.69
N ASN A 68 10.60 -7.55 -16.82
CA ASN A 68 9.29 -7.40 -16.17
C ASN A 68 9.40 -7.36 -14.64
N SER A 69 10.49 -6.84 -14.11
CA SER A 69 10.69 -6.70 -12.67
C SER A 69 9.78 -5.58 -12.10
N ASN A 70 8.47 -5.79 -12.21
CA ASN A 70 7.50 -4.87 -11.66
C ASN A 70 7.38 -5.11 -10.16
N VAL A 71 7.30 -4.05 -9.40
CA VAL A 71 6.91 -4.09 -7.98
C VAL A 71 5.39 -3.95 -7.88
N GLY A 72 4.81 -4.54 -6.87
CA GLY A 72 3.38 -4.41 -6.58
C GLY A 72 3.03 -2.97 -6.24
N ALA A 73 1.97 -2.46 -6.83
CA ALA A 73 1.43 -1.15 -6.46
C ALA A 73 0.84 -1.20 -5.05
N GLY A 74 0.92 -0.10 -4.31
CA GLY A 74 0.17 0.05 -3.07
C GLY A 74 -1.32 0.24 -3.32
N GLY A 75 -2.14 -0.25 -2.41
CA GLY A 75 -3.59 -0.05 -2.45
C GLY A 75 -3.99 1.39 -2.10
N ALA A 76 -5.05 1.88 -2.73
CA ALA A 76 -5.63 3.18 -2.37
C ALA A 76 -5.98 3.22 -0.88
N GLY A 77 -5.73 4.34 -0.23
CA GLY A 77 -5.83 4.44 1.22
C GLY A 77 -4.46 4.49 1.91
N GLY A 78 -3.42 4.86 1.15
CA GLY A 78 -2.08 5.12 1.69
C GLY A 78 -1.15 3.92 1.70
N GLY A 79 -1.51 2.82 1.06
CA GLY A 79 -0.59 1.71 0.83
C GLY A 79 0.57 2.12 -0.07
N SER A 80 1.79 1.71 0.25
CA SER A 80 2.96 2.01 -0.55
C SER A 80 3.30 0.89 -1.52
N PRO A 81 3.90 1.21 -2.68
CA PRO A 81 4.39 0.19 -3.59
C PRO A 81 5.56 -0.58 -2.97
N GLY A 82 5.73 -1.80 -3.45
CA GLY A 82 6.93 -2.58 -3.14
C GLY A 82 8.19 -1.99 -3.76
N THR A 83 9.33 -2.58 -3.44
CA THR A 83 10.63 -2.24 -4.04
C THR A 83 11.28 -3.45 -4.70
N LEU A 84 12.15 -3.17 -5.65
CA LEU A 84 13.05 -4.18 -6.20
C LEU A 84 14.07 -4.57 -5.13
N CYS A 85 14.84 -5.62 -5.44
CA CYS A 85 16.02 -5.99 -4.63
C CYS A 85 16.95 -4.77 -4.49
N SER A 86 16.86 -4.09 -3.38
CA SER A 86 17.57 -2.84 -3.11
C SER A 86 18.04 -2.82 -1.67
N PRO A 87 19.26 -2.32 -1.40
CA PRO A 87 19.74 -2.13 -0.03
C PRO A 87 18.95 -1.05 0.74
N ASN A 88 18.12 -0.29 0.05
CA ASN A 88 17.29 0.72 0.67
C ASN A 88 16.01 0.10 1.27
N ALA A 89 15.51 0.71 2.32
CA ALA A 89 14.22 0.33 2.90
C ALA A 89 13.09 0.44 1.87
N SER A 90 12.10 -0.42 1.97
CA SER A 90 10.86 -0.26 1.21
C SER A 90 10.13 1.02 1.65
N SER A 91 9.27 1.53 0.77
CA SER A 91 8.53 2.77 1.04
C SER A 91 7.59 2.61 2.24
N ALA A 92 7.56 3.61 3.11
CA ALA A 92 6.62 3.66 4.22
C ALA A 92 5.19 3.92 3.73
N GLY A 93 4.20 3.44 4.46
CA GLY A 93 2.81 3.81 4.24
C GLY A 93 2.59 5.31 4.43
N THR A 94 1.62 5.86 3.72
CA THR A 94 1.29 7.29 3.80
C THR A 94 0.82 7.66 5.21
N ALA A 95 1.39 8.71 5.77
CA ALA A 95 1.01 9.21 7.10
C ALA A 95 -0.47 9.62 7.14
N ASN A 96 -1.11 9.47 8.31
CA ASN A 96 -2.51 9.81 8.57
C ASN A 96 -3.52 9.06 7.68
N THR A 97 -3.15 7.85 7.25
CA THR A 97 -4.05 6.99 6.47
C THR A 97 -4.22 5.59 7.06
N GLY A 98 -3.26 5.13 7.90
CA GLY A 98 -3.21 3.74 8.32
C GLY A 98 -2.81 2.77 7.21
N GLY A 99 -2.18 3.26 6.15
CA GLY A 99 -1.75 2.45 5.02
C GLY A 99 -0.56 1.55 5.33
N GLY A 100 -0.48 0.39 4.68
CA GLY A 100 0.63 -0.56 4.82
C GLY A 100 1.90 -0.10 4.10
N SER A 101 3.06 -0.52 4.60
CA SER A 101 4.34 -0.34 3.88
C SER A 101 4.44 -1.29 2.68
N GLY A 102 5.22 -0.90 1.68
CA GLY A 102 5.59 -1.79 0.59
C GLY A 102 6.51 -2.92 1.05
N GLY A 103 6.46 -4.05 0.35
CA GLY A 103 7.39 -5.16 0.52
C GLY A 103 8.76 -4.86 -0.10
N ASN A 104 9.82 -5.41 0.48
CA ASN A 104 11.16 -5.33 -0.11
C ASN A 104 11.47 -6.60 -0.91
N GLY A 105 12.21 -6.45 -2.01
CA GLY A 105 12.72 -7.58 -2.80
C GLY A 105 13.85 -8.33 -2.07
N GLY A 106 13.77 -9.64 -2.02
CA GLY A 106 14.33 -10.55 -1.03
C GLY A 106 15.83 -10.79 -0.96
N ASN A 107 16.74 -10.11 -1.65
CA ASN A 107 18.19 -10.38 -1.58
C ASN A 107 19.04 -9.18 -1.15
N ALA A 108 18.42 -8.14 -0.69
CA ALA A 108 19.16 -6.99 -0.17
C ALA A 108 19.60 -7.24 1.28
N THR A 109 20.84 -6.94 1.59
CA THR A 109 21.37 -6.91 2.96
C THR A 109 21.86 -5.49 3.27
N PRO A 110 21.36 -4.83 4.32
CA PRO A 110 20.27 -5.25 5.19
C PRO A 110 18.89 -5.16 4.52
N ASN A 111 18.06 -6.16 4.72
CA ASN A 111 16.68 -6.16 4.23
C ASN A 111 15.79 -5.37 5.21
N VAL A 112 15.62 -4.10 4.94
CA VAL A 112 14.87 -3.19 5.81
C VAL A 112 13.47 -2.98 5.24
N SER A 113 12.46 -3.31 6.02
CA SER A 113 11.07 -3.02 5.68
C SER A 113 10.73 -1.56 6.01
N GLY A 114 9.88 -0.95 5.19
CA GLY A 114 9.29 0.34 5.51
C GLY A 114 8.33 0.23 6.71
N THR A 115 8.02 1.36 7.31
CA THR A 115 7.01 1.43 8.39
C THR A 115 5.62 1.58 7.82
N GLY A 116 4.61 1.07 8.51
CA GLY A 116 3.21 1.43 8.20
C GLY A 116 2.97 2.92 8.40
N GLY A 117 2.01 3.48 7.70
CA GLY A 117 1.57 4.86 7.88
C GLY A 117 0.81 5.02 9.20
N SER A 118 0.96 6.19 9.83
CA SER A 118 0.14 6.51 11.01
C SER A 118 -1.36 6.50 10.65
N GLY A 119 -2.20 6.14 11.61
CA GLY A 119 -3.65 6.23 11.48
C GLY A 119 -4.17 7.65 11.68
N ILE A 120 -5.46 7.80 11.52
CA ILE A 120 -6.19 9.05 11.76
C ILE A 120 -7.49 8.74 12.51
N VAL A 121 -7.89 9.65 13.38
CA VAL A 121 -9.21 9.64 14.01
C VAL A 121 -10.01 10.82 13.47
N ILE A 122 -11.20 10.54 12.96
CA ILE A 122 -12.11 11.54 12.38
C ILE A 122 -13.36 11.60 13.25
N ILE A 123 -13.62 12.74 13.86
CA ILE A 123 -14.78 12.95 14.71
C ILE A 123 -15.67 14.01 14.07
N ARG A 124 -16.94 13.68 13.91
CA ARG A 124 -17.97 14.63 13.47
C ARG A 124 -19.09 14.70 14.51
N TYR A 125 -19.45 15.88 14.90
CA TYR A 125 -20.58 16.11 15.78
C TYR A 125 -21.49 17.19 15.20
N LYS A 126 -22.77 17.11 15.57
CA LYS A 126 -23.75 18.12 15.19
C LYS A 126 -23.58 19.30 16.14
N PHE A 127 -23.33 20.45 15.58
CA PHE A 127 -23.41 21.71 16.32
C PHE A 127 -24.89 22.10 16.47
N GLN A 128 -25.32 22.38 17.68
CA GLN A 128 -26.66 22.87 17.98
C GLN A 128 -26.61 24.37 18.20
#